data_07b4551952c73ea21e64dde788193403
#
_entry.id   07b4551952c73ea21e64dde788193403
#
_cell.length_a   1.000
_cell.length_b   1.000
_cell.length_c   1.000
_cell.angle_alpha   90.00
_cell.angle_beta   90.00
_cell.angle_gamma   90.00
#
_symmetry.space_group_name_H-M   'P 1'
#
loop_
_entity.id
_entity.type
_entity.pdbx_description
1 polymer ?
#
loop_
_entity_poly.entity_id
_entity_poly.type
_entity_poly.pdbx_seq_one_letter_code
_entity_poly.pdbx_strand_id
1 'polypeptide(L)'
;MEVDNRIGHSTLPVGNEPDTEHFPQSAYDYWRPLYEQAHAQDPQDRPVTMVCCQNDYTRDITTRTMDVVCINRYYGWYNLSGDLENAAYAFQQELDFWAGIDKPLVLSEYGADTVAGLHGTTPEMFTEEFQVEYYKTINACLDSRPFVVGEWPWSFADFSTQQGPMRVGSCNRKGLFTRERTPKLAAHYFKDRWAKKQPNDR
;
A
#
# COMPACT_ATOMS: atom_id res chain seq x y z
N MET A 1 10.01 9.39 -18.82
CA MET A 1 10.52 8.30 -17.96
C MET A 1 10.05 7.00 -18.60
N GLU A 2 10.95 6.18 -19.13
CA GLU A 2 10.58 4.82 -19.55
C GLU A 2 10.33 4.02 -18.28
N VAL A 3 9.10 3.55 -18.08
CA VAL A 3 8.79 2.65 -16.96
C VAL A 3 9.49 1.33 -17.27
N ASP A 4 10.49 0.99 -16.45
CA ASP A 4 11.20 -0.28 -16.57
C ASP A 4 10.22 -1.42 -16.33
N ASN A 5 9.91 -2.20 -17.37
CA ASN A 5 9.01 -3.34 -17.32
C ASN A 5 9.43 -4.43 -16.32
N ARG A 6 10.63 -4.33 -15.72
CA ARG A 6 11.12 -5.22 -14.67
C ARG A 6 10.47 -4.95 -13.31
N ILE A 7 9.89 -3.77 -13.08
CA ILE A 7 9.37 -3.35 -11.76
C ILE A 7 8.10 -4.13 -11.37
N GLY A 8 7.29 -4.59 -12.32
CA GLY A 8 6.01 -5.24 -12.05
C GLY A 8 6.06 -6.69 -11.56
N HIS A 9 7.18 -7.41 -11.70
CA HIS A 9 7.22 -8.85 -11.47
C HIS A 9 8.34 -9.37 -10.57
N SER A 10 9.30 -8.56 -10.12
CA SER A 10 10.44 -9.08 -9.38
C SER A 10 11.25 -8.04 -8.60
N THR A 11 10.61 -7.26 -7.73
CA THR A 11 11.32 -6.45 -6.73
C THR A 11 11.79 -7.31 -5.57
N LEU A 12 12.98 -7.03 -5.00
CA LEU A 12 13.51 -7.67 -3.81
C LEU A 12 13.26 -6.78 -2.57
N PRO A 13 12.25 -7.06 -1.75
CA PRO A 13 12.08 -6.35 -0.49
C PRO A 13 13.08 -6.85 0.55
N VAL A 14 13.89 -5.95 1.11
CA VAL A 14 14.85 -6.27 2.18
C VAL A 14 14.29 -6.05 3.59
N GLY A 15 13.14 -5.38 3.71
CA GLY A 15 12.46 -5.15 4.99
C GLY A 15 11.03 -4.68 4.82
N ASN A 16 10.22 -4.91 5.86
CA ASN A 16 8.84 -4.45 5.95
C ASN A 16 8.64 -3.65 7.24
N GLU A 17 8.17 -2.42 7.09
CA GLU A 17 7.78 -1.51 8.18
C GLU A 17 8.83 -1.30 9.29
N PRO A 18 10.14 -1.17 8.99
CA PRO A 18 11.09 -0.83 10.02
C PRO A 18 10.89 0.62 10.47
N ASP A 19 11.30 0.93 11.69
CA ASP A 19 11.31 2.31 12.18
C ASP A 19 12.44 3.11 11.50
N THR A 20 12.05 3.92 10.51
CA THR A 20 12.97 4.82 9.80
C THR A 20 12.74 6.29 10.16
N GLU A 21 11.79 6.57 11.06
CA GLU A 21 11.37 7.92 11.43
C GLU A 21 12.05 8.43 12.70
N HIS A 22 12.07 7.61 13.78
CA HIS A 22 12.59 8.05 15.06
C HIS A 22 14.13 8.15 15.06
N PHE A 23 14.80 7.23 14.37
CA PHE A 23 16.26 7.17 14.29
C PHE A 23 16.72 7.03 12.82
N PRO A 24 16.50 8.05 11.95
CA PRO A 24 16.69 7.91 10.51
C PRO A 24 18.11 7.53 10.10
N GLN A 25 19.14 8.09 10.76
CA GLN A 25 20.54 7.76 10.46
C GLN A 25 20.88 6.32 10.84
N SER A 26 20.47 5.86 12.01
CA SER A 26 20.69 4.47 12.44
C SER A 26 19.96 3.47 11.54
N ALA A 27 18.77 3.81 11.10
CA ALA A 27 18.03 3.01 10.12
C ALA A 27 18.78 2.95 8.77
N TYR A 28 19.24 4.09 8.26
CA TYR A 28 20.04 4.14 7.05
C TYR A 28 21.32 3.29 7.15
N ASP A 29 22.08 3.44 8.24
CA ASP A 29 23.34 2.72 8.46
C ASP A 29 23.12 1.19 8.54
N TYR A 30 21.93 0.75 8.99
CA TYR A 30 21.57 -0.67 9.03
C TYR A 30 21.08 -1.19 7.69
N TRP A 31 20.17 -0.47 7.01
CA TRP A 31 19.50 -0.97 5.82
C TRP A 31 20.30 -0.79 4.53
N ARG A 32 21.18 0.22 4.45
CA ARG A 32 22.00 0.46 3.27
C ARG A 32 22.93 -0.69 2.92
N PRO A 33 23.66 -1.32 3.86
CA PRO A 33 24.47 -2.49 3.57
C PRO A 33 23.64 -3.69 3.08
N LEU A 34 22.40 -3.87 3.58
CA LEU A 34 21.52 -4.95 3.12
C LEU A 34 21.04 -4.72 1.68
N TYR A 35 20.75 -3.48 1.32
CA TYR A 35 20.47 -3.09 -0.06
C TYR A 35 21.64 -3.43 -0.99
N GLU A 36 22.85 -3.03 -0.62
CA GLU A 36 24.08 -3.29 -1.40
C GLU A 36 24.36 -4.80 -1.51
N GLN A 37 24.15 -5.55 -0.44
CA GLN A 37 24.32 -7.00 -0.44
C GLN A 37 23.27 -7.69 -1.32
N ALA A 38 22.02 -7.24 -1.32
CA ALA A 38 20.97 -7.77 -2.18
C ALA A 38 21.36 -7.62 -3.66
N HIS A 39 21.82 -6.45 -4.09
CA HIS A 39 22.33 -6.23 -5.44
C HIS A 39 23.54 -7.10 -5.76
N ALA A 40 24.52 -7.18 -4.85
CA ALA A 40 25.74 -7.95 -5.07
C ALA A 40 25.49 -9.46 -5.21
N GLN A 41 24.41 -9.97 -4.63
CA GLN A 41 24.08 -11.40 -4.62
C GLN A 41 22.99 -11.79 -5.63
N ASP A 42 22.27 -10.83 -6.19
CA ASP A 42 21.21 -11.12 -7.16
C ASP A 42 21.74 -11.15 -8.60
N PRO A 43 21.83 -12.34 -9.22
CA PRO A 43 22.33 -12.46 -10.59
C PRO A 43 21.37 -11.90 -11.64
N GLN A 44 20.14 -11.56 -11.24
CA GLN A 44 19.11 -10.99 -12.12
C GLN A 44 19.07 -9.47 -12.11
N ASP A 45 19.86 -8.84 -11.21
CA ASP A 45 19.89 -7.39 -11.02
C ASP A 45 18.49 -6.79 -10.85
N ARG A 46 17.67 -7.43 -9.99
CA ARG A 46 16.31 -6.98 -9.71
C ARG A 46 16.33 -5.71 -8.85
N PRO A 47 15.38 -4.80 -9.04
CA PRO A 47 15.24 -3.65 -8.18
C PRO A 47 15.07 -4.05 -6.71
N VAL A 48 15.79 -3.40 -5.82
CA VAL A 48 15.74 -3.62 -4.38
C VAL A 48 14.91 -2.54 -3.72
N THR A 49 14.05 -2.93 -2.78
CA THR A 49 13.18 -2.00 -2.05
C THR A 49 13.12 -2.32 -0.57
N MET A 50 12.57 -1.41 0.19
CA MET A 50 12.15 -1.57 1.56
C MET A 50 10.78 -0.91 1.72
N VAL A 51 9.88 -1.54 2.47
CA VAL A 51 8.52 -1.01 2.64
C VAL A 51 8.48 -0.04 3.82
N CYS A 52 8.10 1.20 3.54
CA CYS A 52 7.95 2.28 4.52
C CYS A 52 6.50 2.38 5.03
N CYS A 53 6.31 2.53 6.35
CA CYS A 53 4.99 2.77 6.96
C CYS A 53 4.93 4.08 7.78
N GLN A 54 5.97 4.91 7.75
CA GLN A 54 6.11 6.03 8.66
C GLN A 54 5.09 7.14 8.40
N ASN A 55 4.59 7.76 9.47
CA ASN A 55 3.66 8.89 9.39
C ASN A 55 4.39 10.18 8.99
N ASP A 56 5.61 10.40 9.51
CA ASP A 56 6.49 11.47 9.05
C ASP A 56 7.48 10.96 8.00
N TYR A 57 6.98 10.77 6.79
CA TYR A 57 7.76 10.32 5.64
C TYR A 57 8.88 11.30 5.25
N THR A 58 8.81 12.56 5.71
CA THR A 58 9.84 13.56 5.41
C THR A 58 11.16 13.26 6.12
N ARG A 59 11.12 12.52 7.22
CA ARG A 59 12.29 12.07 7.98
C ARG A 59 12.91 10.78 7.47
N ASP A 60 12.18 10.01 6.68
CA ASP A 60 12.69 8.74 6.13
C ASP A 60 13.72 8.99 5.04
N ILE A 61 14.99 8.87 5.39
CA ILE A 61 16.11 8.97 4.44
C ILE A 61 16.45 7.63 3.81
N THR A 62 16.04 6.51 4.39
CA THR A 62 16.38 5.16 3.95
C THR A 62 15.60 4.76 2.70
N THR A 63 14.28 4.90 2.72
CA THR A 63 13.40 4.55 1.60
C THR A 63 13.76 5.30 0.32
N ARG A 64 14.22 6.56 0.44
CA ARG A 64 14.68 7.38 -0.71
C ARG A 64 15.89 6.78 -1.44
N THR A 65 16.66 5.91 -0.79
CA THR A 65 17.87 5.31 -1.37
C THR A 65 17.62 3.98 -2.07
N MET A 66 16.41 3.42 -1.94
CA MET A 66 15.99 2.20 -2.62
C MET A 66 15.71 2.46 -4.10
N ASP A 67 15.68 1.41 -4.93
CA ASP A 67 15.39 1.56 -6.36
C ASP A 67 13.93 1.89 -6.63
N VAL A 68 13.03 1.34 -5.80
CA VAL A 68 11.59 1.56 -5.85
C VAL A 68 11.14 2.04 -4.48
N VAL A 69 10.32 3.08 -4.46
CA VAL A 69 9.65 3.53 -3.24
C VAL A 69 8.45 2.64 -2.99
N CYS A 70 8.47 1.84 -1.91
CA CYS A 70 7.32 1.04 -1.48
C CYS A 70 6.78 1.61 -0.17
N ILE A 71 5.47 1.88 -0.14
CA ILE A 71 4.83 2.47 1.04
C ILE A 71 3.58 1.68 1.45
N ASN A 72 3.39 1.47 2.76
CA ASN A 72 2.16 0.98 3.35
C ASN A 72 1.40 2.17 3.91
N ARG A 73 0.18 2.43 3.42
CA ARG A 73 -0.60 3.61 3.83
C ARG A 73 -2.06 3.27 4.06
N TYR A 74 -2.57 3.80 5.15
CA TYR A 74 -3.93 3.54 5.59
C TYR A 74 -4.69 4.84 5.90
N TYR A 75 -4.48 5.89 5.11
CA TYR A 75 -5.25 7.14 5.17
C TYR A 75 -6.74 6.85 4.99
N GLY A 76 -7.57 7.36 5.89
CA GLY A 76 -9.01 7.06 5.92
C GLY A 76 -9.38 5.83 6.74
N TRP A 77 -8.36 5.05 7.21
CA TRP A 77 -8.59 3.92 8.11
C TRP A 77 -7.94 4.12 9.47
N TYR A 78 -6.61 4.08 9.60
CA TYR A 78 -5.93 4.36 10.87
C TYR A 78 -5.76 5.86 11.12
N ASN A 79 -5.41 6.60 10.09
CA ASN A 79 -5.30 8.04 10.13
C ASN A 79 -6.49 8.63 9.40
N LEU A 80 -7.11 9.70 9.94
CA LEU A 80 -8.33 10.32 9.38
C LEU A 80 -9.46 9.31 9.19
N SER A 81 -9.70 8.47 10.23
CA SER A 81 -10.63 7.35 10.19
C SER A 81 -12.02 7.78 9.72
N GLY A 82 -12.51 7.20 8.61
CA GLY A 82 -13.81 7.49 8.03
C GLY A 82 -13.89 8.79 7.22
N ASP A 83 -12.92 9.68 7.33
CA ASP A 83 -12.86 10.95 6.59
C ASP A 83 -12.08 10.78 5.29
N LEU A 84 -12.76 10.26 4.27
CA LEU A 84 -12.12 9.93 3.00
C LEU A 84 -11.70 11.17 2.20
N GLU A 85 -12.34 12.32 2.39
CA GLU A 85 -11.99 13.57 1.71
C GLU A 85 -10.64 14.09 2.20
N ASN A 86 -10.47 14.25 3.51
CA ASN A 86 -9.20 14.67 4.10
C ASN A 86 -8.11 13.60 3.95
N ALA A 87 -8.49 12.32 3.95
CA ALA A 87 -7.58 11.21 3.67
C ALA A 87 -6.99 11.31 2.26
N ALA A 88 -7.82 11.57 1.25
CA ALA A 88 -7.37 11.79 -0.12
C ALA A 88 -6.43 12.99 -0.23
N TYR A 89 -6.80 14.11 0.41
CA TYR A 89 -5.96 15.31 0.42
C TYR A 89 -4.58 15.03 1.04
N ALA A 90 -4.54 14.43 2.23
CA ALA A 90 -3.29 14.12 2.91
C ALA A 90 -2.43 13.14 2.11
N PHE A 91 -3.05 12.12 1.50
CA PHE A 91 -2.33 11.16 0.67
C PHE A 91 -1.76 11.80 -0.60
N GLN A 92 -2.48 12.72 -1.23
CA GLN A 92 -1.97 13.47 -2.38
C GLN A 92 -0.74 14.31 -2.01
N GLN A 93 -0.72 14.96 -0.83
CA GLN A 93 0.45 15.70 -0.35
C GLN A 93 1.68 14.78 -0.17
N GLU A 94 1.48 13.56 0.34
CA GLU A 94 2.55 12.58 0.43
C GLU A 94 3.03 12.14 -0.96
N LEU A 95 2.10 11.87 -1.89
CA LEU A 95 2.47 11.50 -3.26
C LEU A 95 3.25 12.63 -3.96
N ASP A 96 2.91 13.90 -3.72
CA ASP A 96 3.67 15.05 -4.24
C ASP A 96 5.10 15.10 -3.67
N PHE A 97 5.28 14.76 -2.40
CA PHE A 97 6.60 14.62 -1.81
C PHE A 97 7.42 13.52 -2.48
N TRP A 98 6.84 12.32 -2.65
CA TRP A 98 7.53 11.21 -3.29
C TRP A 98 7.81 11.45 -4.78
N ALA A 99 6.99 12.22 -5.48
CA ALA A 99 7.25 12.65 -6.85
C ALA A 99 8.59 13.40 -6.97
N GLY A 100 8.98 14.16 -5.94
CA GLY A 100 10.26 14.87 -5.89
C GLY A 100 11.49 13.97 -5.77
N ILE A 101 11.33 12.68 -5.48
CA ILE A 101 12.43 11.70 -5.39
C ILE A 101 12.78 11.11 -6.76
N ASP A 102 11.93 11.28 -7.76
CA ASP A 102 12.10 10.80 -9.15
C ASP A 102 12.34 9.28 -9.25
N LYS A 103 11.58 8.49 -8.48
CA LYS A 103 11.61 7.03 -8.49
C LYS A 103 10.20 6.46 -8.68
N PRO A 104 10.08 5.25 -9.25
CA PRO A 104 8.80 4.56 -9.28
C PRO A 104 8.31 4.27 -7.86
N LEU A 105 6.99 4.33 -7.67
CA LEU A 105 6.34 4.07 -6.40
C LEU A 105 5.35 2.92 -6.51
N VAL A 106 5.34 2.07 -5.49
CA VAL A 106 4.33 1.03 -5.27
C VAL A 106 3.63 1.30 -3.93
N LEU A 107 2.30 1.37 -3.95
CA LEU A 107 1.51 1.29 -2.73
C LEU A 107 1.38 -0.17 -2.34
N SER A 108 2.22 -0.62 -1.42
CA SER A 108 2.41 -2.05 -1.10
C SER A 108 1.40 -2.59 -0.09
N GLU A 109 0.75 -1.71 0.69
CA GLU A 109 -0.40 -2.08 1.50
C GLU A 109 -1.35 -0.89 1.68
N TYR A 110 -2.64 -1.13 1.49
CA TYR A 110 -3.73 -0.23 1.84
C TYR A 110 -5.04 -1.01 1.96
N GLY A 111 -5.93 -0.60 2.86
CA GLY A 111 -7.19 -1.31 3.06
C GLY A 111 -7.94 -0.88 4.32
N ALA A 112 -9.22 -1.23 4.38
CA ALA A 112 -10.10 -0.97 5.50
C ALA A 112 -10.73 -2.28 5.98
N ASP A 113 -10.80 -2.49 7.31
CA ASP A 113 -11.47 -3.66 7.88
C ASP A 113 -12.98 -3.60 7.59
N THR A 114 -13.55 -4.74 7.20
CA THR A 114 -14.93 -4.85 6.73
C THR A 114 -15.56 -6.14 7.18
N VAL A 115 -16.67 -6.03 7.88
CA VAL A 115 -17.44 -7.21 8.32
C VAL A 115 -18.26 -7.71 7.12
N ALA A 116 -17.94 -8.89 6.62
CA ALA A 116 -18.65 -9.49 5.48
C ALA A 116 -20.15 -9.58 5.75
N GLY A 117 -20.95 -9.12 4.80
CA GLY A 117 -22.43 -9.06 4.91
C GLY A 117 -22.94 -7.87 5.73
N LEU A 118 -22.07 -7.01 6.26
CA LEU A 118 -22.51 -5.77 6.87
C LEU A 118 -22.65 -4.70 5.79
N HIS A 119 -23.88 -4.23 5.58
CA HIS A 119 -24.25 -3.26 4.57
C HIS A 119 -24.91 -2.02 5.17
N GLY A 120 -24.74 -0.87 4.53
CA GLY A 120 -25.37 0.39 4.91
C GLY A 120 -25.81 1.19 3.70
N THR A 121 -26.82 2.05 3.88
CA THR A 121 -27.25 3.00 2.83
C THR A 121 -26.25 4.12 2.62
N THR A 122 -25.42 4.38 3.65
CA THR A 122 -24.26 5.26 3.62
C THR A 122 -22.98 4.45 3.87
N PRO A 123 -21.85 4.80 3.27
CA PRO A 123 -20.58 4.12 3.51
C PRO A 123 -20.05 4.41 4.92
N GLU A 124 -20.49 3.65 5.91
CA GLU A 124 -19.99 3.74 7.29
C GLU A 124 -18.84 2.75 7.49
N MET A 125 -17.86 3.11 8.34
CA MET A 125 -16.72 2.23 8.64
C MET A 125 -17.21 0.82 9.00
N PHE A 126 -16.46 -0.20 8.57
CA PHE A 126 -16.76 -1.63 8.66
C PHE A 126 -17.83 -2.17 7.70
N THR A 127 -18.57 -1.35 6.96
CA THR A 127 -19.49 -1.83 5.91
C THR A 127 -18.72 -2.19 4.64
N GLU A 128 -19.28 -3.05 3.81
CA GLU A 128 -18.67 -3.41 2.52
C GLU A 128 -18.67 -2.21 1.55
N GLU A 129 -19.65 -1.33 1.65
CA GLU A 129 -19.73 -0.07 0.88
C GLU A 129 -18.56 0.86 1.25
N PHE A 130 -18.25 1.00 2.56
CA PHE A 130 -17.11 1.81 2.99
C PHE A 130 -15.79 1.28 2.45
N GLN A 131 -15.57 -0.03 2.48
CA GLN A 131 -14.36 -0.61 1.93
C GLN A 131 -14.19 -0.29 0.45
N VAL A 132 -15.27 -0.34 -0.32
CA VAL A 132 -15.26 0.01 -1.75
C VAL A 132 -14.97 1.51 -1.96
N GLU A 133 -15.64 2.40 -1.22
CA GLU A 133 -15.42 3.85 -1.34
C GLU A 133 -14.00 4.24 -0.89
N TYR A 134 -13.46 3.60 0.16
CA TYR A 134 -12.07 3.74 0.56
C TYR A 134 -11.12 3.40 -0.60
N TYR A 135 -11.30 2.23 -1.23
CA TYR A 135 -10.45 1.84 -2.36
C TYR A 135 -10.61 2.77 -3.56
N LYS A 136 -11.83 3.19 -3.91
CA LYS A 136 -12.06 4.16 -4.99
C LYS A 136 -11.31 5.47 -4.74
N THR A 137 -11.39 5.98 -3.51
CA THR A 137 -10.74 7.24 -3.11
C THR A 137 -9.22 7.15 -3.23
N ILE A 138 -8.61 6.12 -2.64
CA ILE A 138 -7.16 5.93 -2.70
C ILE A 138 -6.70 5.66 -4.14
N ASN A 139 -7.41 4.81 -4.87
CA ASN A 139 -7.06 4.49 -6.25
C ASN A 139 -7.15 5.69 -7.19
N ALA A 140 -8.08 6.62 -6.95
CA ALA A 140 -8.14 7.87 -7.72
C ALA A 140 -6.88 8.74 -7.49
N CYS A 141 -6.34 8.77 -6.27
CA CYS A 141 -5.07 9.43 -5.98
C CYS A 141 -3.91 8.77 -6.74
N LEU A 142 -3.84 7.43 -6.75
CA LEU A 142 -2.80 6.69 -7.45
C LEU A 142 -2.86 6.88 -8.97
N ASP A 143 -4.05 6.80 -9.55
CA ASP A 143 -4.27 6.91 -11.00
C ASP A 143 -3.90 8.30 -11.54
N SER A 144 -3.86 9.32 -10.69
CA SER A 144 -3.45 10.67 -11.05
C SER A 144 -1.92 10.86 -11.10
N ARG A 145 -1.13 9.85 -10.76
CA ARG A 145 0.33 9.94 -10.61
C ARG A 145 1.05 8.93 -11.50
N PRO A 146 1.69 9.36 -12.61
CA PRO A 146 2.31 8.43 -13.57
C PRO A 146 3.52 7.68 -13.03
N PHE A 147 4.15 8.14 -11.94
CA PHE A 147 5.26 7.43 -11.28
C PHE A 147 4.78 6.30 -10.36
N VAL A 148 3.47 6.19 -10.09
CA VAL A 148 2.89 5.04 -9.36
C VAL A 148 2.76 3.88 -10.33
N VAL A 149 3.52 2.83 -10.07
CA VAL A 149 3.64 1.67 -10.98
C VAL A 149 2.97 0.41 -10.43
N GLY A 150 2.50 0.43 -9.17
CA GLY A 150 1.85 -0.73 -8.56
C GLY A 150 0.96 -0.37 -7.37
N GLU A 151 -0.04 -1.22 -7.14
CA GLU A 151 -0.99 -1.12 -6.04
C GLU A 151 -1.31 -2.52 -5.51
N TRP A 152 -1.14 -2.75 -4.18
CA TRP A 152 -1.42 -4.04 -3.56
C TRP A 152 -2.37 -3.87 -2.37
N PRO A 153 -3.65 -4.22 -2.51
CA PRO A 153 -4.59 -4.16 -1.40
C PRO A 153 -4.16 -5.11 -0.28
N TRP A 154 -4.17 -4.62 0.95
CA TRP A 154 -4.03 -5.46 2.12
C TRP A 154 -5.42 -5.79 2.68
N SER A 155 -5.87 -7.04 2.60
CA SER A 155 -5.15 -8.22 2.14
C SER A 155 -6.01 -9.04 1.18
N PHE A 156 -5.48 -10.15 0.64
CA PHE A 156 -6.26 -11.05 -0.20
C PHE A 156 -7.50 -11.58 0.53
N ALA A 157 -7.32 -12.11 1.75
CA ALA A 157 -8.40 -12.67 2.54
C ALA A 157 -8.25 -12.35 4.02
N ASP A 158 -9.36 -12.31 4.73
CA ASP A 158 -9.41 -12.16 6.18
C ASP A 158 -8.59 -13.26 6.87
N PHE A 159 -7.92 -12.91 7.97
CA PHE A 159 -7.12 -13.85 8.72
C PHE A 159 -7.16 -13.59 10.23
N SER A 160 -6.91 -14.64 11.02
CA SER A 160 -6.90 -14.56 12.47
C SER A 160 -5.75 -13.69 12.98
N THR A 161 -6.02 -12.90 14.01
CA THR A 161 -5.07 -12.01 14.65
C THR A 161 -5.41 -11.85 16.13
N GLN A 162 -4.61 -11.09 16.86
CA GLN A 162 -4.90 -10.72 18.23
C GLN A 162 -6.19 -9.89 18.30
N GLN A 163 -6.98 -10.08 19.36
CA GLN A 163 -8.17 -9.29 19.66
C GLN A 163 -7.81 -7.84 19.97
N GLY A 164 -8.60 -6.90 19.47
CA GLY A 164 -8.47 -5.47 19.75
C GLY A 164 -9.65 -4.68 19.17
N PRO A 165 -9.78 -3.39 19.49
CA PRO A 165 -10.87 -2.56 18.98
C PRO A 165 -10.98 -2.55 17.45
N MET A 166 -9.83 -2.57 16.75
CA MET A 166 -9.75 -2.62 15.30
C MET A 166 -9.72 -4.05 14.73
N ARG A 167 -9.84 -5.08 15.58
CA ARG A 167 -9.74 -6.51 15.22
C ARG A 167 -10.95 -7.27 15.71
N VAL A 168 -12.13 -6.85 15.26
CA VAL A 168 -13.41 -7.43 15.64
C VAL A 168 -13.42 -8.95 15.41
N GLY A 169 -13.66 -9.72 16.49
CA GLY A 169 -13.65 -11.18 16.46
C GLY A 169 -12.26 -11.78 16.26
N SER A 170 -11.20 -11.14 16.78
CA SER A 170 -9.80 -11.60 16.61
C SER A 170 -9.41 -11.82 15.15
N CYS A 171 -9.86 -10.94 14.27
CA CYS A 171 -9.68 -11.08 12.82
C CYS A 171 -9.22 -9.77 12.18
N ASN A 172 -8.20 -9.83 11.34
CA ASN A 172 -7.91 -8.76 10.39
C ASN A 172 -8.90 -8.93 9.22
N ARG A 173 -9.78 -7.96 9.06
CA ARG A 173 -10.91 -8.02 8.12
C ARG A 173 -10.71 -7.14 6.89
N LYS A 174 -9.46 -6.79 6.58
CA LYS A 174 -9.12 -6.01 5.37
C LYS A 174 -9.15 -6.85 4.09
N GLY A 175 -9.38 -8.17 4.19
CA GLY A 175 -9.45 -9.05 3.05
C GLY A 175 -10.44 -8.57 1.99
N LEU A 176 -10.09 -8.76 0.70
CA LEU A 176 -11.04 -8.68 -0.40
C LEU A 176 -12.03 -9.85 -0.35
N PHE A 177 -11.58 -10.96 0.25
CA PHE A 177 -12.36 -12.17 0.49
C PHE A 177 -12.45 -12.43 2.00
N THR A 178 -13.49 -13.17 2.41
CA THR A 178 -13.52 -13.74 3.76
C THR A 178 -12.42 -14.78 3.92
N ARG A 179 -12.19 -15.23 5.15
CA ARG A 179 -11.26 -16.34 5.42
C ARG A 179 -11.60 -17.61 4.63
N GLU A 180 -12.87 -17.87 4.40
CA GLU A 180 -13.41 -19.00 3.64
C GLU A 180 -13.41 -18.75 2.12
N ARG A 181 -12.89 -17.62 1.67
CA ARG A 181 -12.78 -17.21 0.25
C ARG A 181 -14.11 -16.77 -0.38
N THR A 182 -15.09 -16.38 0.42
CA THR A 182 -16.29 -15.71 -0.10
C THR A 182 -15.90 -14.28 -0.51
N PRO A 183 -16.20 -13.83 -1.74
CA PRO A 183 -15.87 -12.48 -2.17
C PRO A 183 -16.72 -11.44 -1.42
N LYS A 184 -16.10 -10.35 -1.01
CA LYS A 184 -16.76 -9.13 -0.56
C LYS A 184 -16.97 -8.18 -1.75
N LEU A 185 -17.72 -7.08 -1.57
CA LEU A 185 -17.90 -6.09 -2.64
C LEU A 185 -16.59 -5.57 -3.22
N ALA A 186 -15.57 -5.41 -2.39
CA ALA A 186 -14.25 -4.98 -2.83
C ALA A 186 -13.58 -5.96 -3.82
N ALA A 187 -13.82 -7.27 -3.71
CA ALA A 187 -13.31 -8.24 -4.69
C ALA A 187 -13.88 -8.00 -6.09
N HIS A 188 -15.17 -7.68 -6.17
CA HIS A 188 -15.82 -7.35 -7.44
C HIS A 188 -15.30 -6.02 -8.01
N TYR A 189 -15.11 -5.00 -7.13
CA TYR A 189 -14.52 -3.73 -7.53
C TYR A 189 -13.13 -3.93 -8.15
N PHE A 190 -12.23 -4.68 -7.51
CA PHE A 190 -10.88 -4.93 -8.03
C PHE A 190 -10.87 -5.79 -9.30
N LYS A 191 -11.76 -6.77 -9.41
CA LYS A 191 -11.93 -7.52 -10.66
C LYS A 191 -12.19 -6.58 -11.84
N ASP A 192 -13.14 -5.63 -11.66
CA ASP A 192 -13.49 -4.68 -12.73
C ASP A 192 -12.39 -3.64 -12.97
N ARG A 193 -11.72 -3.19 -11.89
CA ARG A 193 -10.61 -2.24 -11.98
C ARG A 193 -9.43 -2.84 -12.76
N TRP A 194 -8.96 -4.00 -12.36
CA TRP A 194 -7.79 -4.61 -12.99
C TRP A 194 -8.06 -5.14 -14.40
N ALA A 195 -9.28 -5.53 -14.71
CA ALA A 195 -9.67 -5.88 -16.07
C ALA A 195 -9.52 -4.69 -17.04
N LYS A 196 -9.74 -3.45 -16.56
CA LYS A 196 -9.57 -2.23 -17.35
C LYS A 196 -8.10 -1.80 -17.49
N LYS A 197 -7.22 -2.26 -16.60
CA LYS A 197 -5.77 -1.95 -16.61
C LYS A 197 -4.95 -3.01 -17.36
N GLN A 198 -5.56 -3.92 -18.12
CA GLN A 198 -4.83 -4.96 -18.87
C GLN A 198 -3.98 -4.37 -20.03
N PRO A 199 -2.83 -5.03 -20.36
CA PRO A 199 -1.72 -4.43 -21.12
C PRO A 199 -1.96 -4.25 -22.63
N ASN A 200 -3.16 -4.10 -23.12
CA ASN A 200 -3.40 -3.87 -24.54
C ASN A 200 -3.16 -2.42 -25.01
N ASP A 201 -2.79 -1.52 -24.09
CA ASP A 201 -2.53 -0.11 -24.36
C ASP A 201 -1.08 0.32 -24.03
N ARG A 202 -0.11 -0.57 -24.27
CA ARG A 202 1.32 -0.24 -24.15
C ARG A 202 2.05 -0.49 -25.46
#